data_9c52de16e28744941436adb67cba302b
#
_entry.id   9c52de16e28744941436adb67cba302b
#
_cell.length_a   1.000
_cell.length_b   1.000
_cell.length_c   1.000
_cell.angle_alpha   90.00
_cell.angle_beta   90.00
_cell.angle_gamma   90.00
#
_symmetry.space_group_name_H-M   'P 1'
#
loop_
_entity.id
_entity.type
_entity.pdbx_description
1 polymer ?
#
loop_
_entity_poly.entity_id
_entity_poly.type
_entity_poly.pdbx_seq_one_letter_code
_entity_poly.pdbx_strand_id
1 'polypeptide(L)'
;MNSVKKKFTYGDNEVVIETGKVARQTSAAVLVSMCETTVLVAVVGRKDAKPGQDFFPLTVNYEEKTYAAGKIPGGFFKREGRPSEKETLTSRLIDRPIRPLFPKGFLNEVQVTCQVMSAHKDVDPDILAMIGTSAALALSGMPF
;
A
#
# COMPACT_ATOMS: atom_id res chain seq x y z
N MET A 1 6.11 20.93 5.41
CA MET A 1 4.81 20.38 4.99
C MET A 1 4.21 19.72 6.22
N ASN A 2 3.03 20.13 6.66
CA ASN A 2 2.41 19.58 7.87
C ASN A 2 1.75 18.24 7.53
N SER A 3 1.82 17.28 8.45
CA SER A 3 1.06 16.03 8.30
C SER A 3 -0.43 16.32 8.44
N VAL A 4 -1.23 15.67 7.62
CA VAL A 4 -2.70 15.75 7.65
C VAL A 4 -3.24 14.41 8.10
N LYS A 5 -4.13 14.43 9.06
CA LYS A 5 -4.80 13.24 9.59
C LYS A 5 -6.31 13.32 9.36
N LYS A 6 -6.88 12.21 8.92
CA LYS A 6 -8.32 12.00 8.82
C LYS A 6 -8.69 10.76 9.63
N LYS A 7 -9.78 10.87 10.39
CA LYS A 7 -10.30 9.78 11.21
C LYS A 7 -11.72 9.45 10.78
N PHE A 8 -12.05 8.16 10.79
CA PHE A 8 -13.41 7.67 10.55
C PHE A 8 -13.62 6.34 11.26
N THR A 9 -14.86 5.95 11.43
CA THR A 9 -15.23 4.68 12.05
C THR A 9 -15.46 3.62 10.98
N TYR A 10 -14.86 2.45 11.17
CA TYR A 10 -15.07 1.27 10.34
C TYR A 10 -15.46 0.09 11.25
N GLY A 11 -16.73 -0.31 11.20
CA GLY A 11 -17.30 -1.21 12.22
C GLY A 11 -17.24 -0.55 13.60
N ASP A 12 -16.67 -1.26 14.55
CA ASP A 12 -16.50 -0.77 15.94
C ASP A 12 -15.15 -0.07 16.20
N ASN A 13 -14.32 0.06 15.17
CA ASN A 13 -12.95 0.57 15.32
C ASN A 13 -12.75 1.93 14.62
N GLU A 14 -11.90 2.76 15.19
CA GLU A 14 -11.44 3.99 14.56
C GLU A 14 -10.30 3.68 13.59
N VAL A 15 -10.44 4.15 12.35
CA VAL A 15 -9.39 4.14 11.33
C VAL A 15 -8.81 5.53 11.19
N VAL A 16 -7.50 5.63 11.20
CA VAL A 16 -6.75 6.88 11.01
C VAL A 16 -5.93 6.79 9.74
N ILE A 17 -6.14 7.73 8.83
CA ILE A 17 -5.30 7.91 7.64
C ILE A 17 -4.44 9.16 7.86
N GLU A 18 -3.13 9.02 7.73
CA GLU A 18 -2.17 10.11 7.86
C GLU A 18 -1.32 10.23 6.60
N THR A 19 -1.18 11.43 6.05
CA THR A 19 -0.32 11.73 4.90
C THR A 19 0.66 12.86 5.21
N GLY A 20 1.74 12.95 4.43
CA GLY A 20 2.76 14.01 4.55
C GLY A 20 3.79 13.79 5.64
N LYS A 21 3.77 12.65 6.35
CA LYS A 21 4.73 12.34 7.42
C LYS A 21 5.97 11.61 6.92
N VAL A 22 5.77 10.55 6.15
CA VAL A 22 6.83 9.65 5.65
C VAL A 22 6.77 9.52 4.14
N ALA A 23 7.82 8.97 3.54
CA ALA A 23 7.92 8.67 2.11
C ALA A 23 7.61 9.89 1.20
N ARG A 24 8.13 11.05 1.55
CA ARG A 24 7.84 12.34 0.87
C ARG A 24 8.31 12.44 -0.57
N GLN A 25 9.17 11.52 -1.02
CA GLN A 25 9.70 11.47 -2.39
C GLN A 25 8.77 10.70 -3.35
N THR A 26 7.74 10.05 -2.82
CA THR A 26 6.75 9.34 -3.63
C THR A 26 5.70 10.28 -4.20
N SER A 27 4.92 9.83 -5.18
CA SER A 27 3.78 10.61 -5.70
C SER A 27 2.74 10.84 -4.61
N ALA A 28 2.47 9.83 -3.79
CA ALA A 28 1.71 9.95 -2.55
C ALA A 28 2.09 8.82 -1.59
N ALA A 29 1.99 9.09 -0.30
CA ALA A 29 2.13 8.08 0.73
C ALA A 29 1.15 8.33 1.87
N VAL A 30 0.59 7.25 2.40
CA VAL A 30 -0.31 7.29 3.56
C VAL A 30 0.09 6.23 4.58
N LEU A 31 -0.11 6.57 5.84
CA LEU A 31 -0.11 5.62 6.95
C LEU A 31 -1.57 5.38 7.33
N VAL A 32 -1.99 4.13 7.31
CA VAL A 32 -3.33 3.73 7.77
C VAL A 32 -3.18 2.91 9.03
N SER A 33 -3.88 3.34 10.06
CA SER A 33 -3.84 2.68 11.37
C SER A 33 -5.24 2.34 11.86
N MET A 34 -5.40 1.15 12.40
CA MET A 34 -6.60 0.71 13.13
C MET A 34 -6.16 -0.14 14.30
N CYS A 35 -6.57 0.21 15.52
CA CYS A 35 -6.02 -0.35 16.74
C CYS A 35 -4.48 -0.21 16.73
N GLU A 36 -3.76 -1.30 16.89
CA GLU A 36 -2.29 -1.33 16.87
C GLU A 36 -1.71 -1.80 15.53
N THR A 37 -2.56 -2.05 14.53
CA THR A 37 -2.11 -2.38 13.17
C THR A 37 -1.89 -1.11 12.37
N THR A 38 -0.72 -0.98 11.77
CA THR A 38 -0.35 0.16 10.91
C THR A 38 0.27 -0.34 9.61
N VAL A 39 -0.23 0.18 8.50
CA VAL A 39 0.26 -0.11 7.15
C VAL A 39 0.73 1.18 6.49
N LEU A 40 1.94 1.17 5.97
CA LEU A 40 2.45 2.21 5.09
C LEU A 40 2.11 1.85 3.65
N VAL A 41 1.44 2.75 2.95
CA VAL A 41 1.20 2.64 1.51
C VAL A 41 1.87 3.79 0.80
N ALA A 42 2.74 3.46 -0.14
CA ALA A 42 3.45 4.41 -0.98
C ALA A 42 3.13 4.15 -2.45
N VAL A 43 2.82 5.21 -3.18
CA VAL A 43 2.48 5.14 -4.60
C VAL A 43 3.43 6.02 -5.39
N VAL A 44 3.98 5.45 -6.46
CA VAL A 44 4.85 6.17 -7.41
C VAL A 44 4.31 5.94 -8.81
N GLY A 45 4.05 7.02 -9.53
CA GLY A 45 3.68 7.00 -10.94
C GLY A 45 4.73 7.70 -11.81
N ARG A 46 5.03 7.13 -12.97
CA ARG A 46 5.82 7.82 -13.98
C ARG A 46 4.98 8.90 -14.67
N LYS A 47 5.62 10.00 -15.02
CA LYS A 47 4.96 11.09 -15.75
C LYS A 47 4.63 10.71 -17.20
N ASP A 48 5.47 9.89 -17.81
CA ASP A 48 5.36 9.50 -19.21
C ASP A 48 5.29 7.99 -19.37
N ALA A 49 4.55 7.53 -20.36
CA ALA A 49 4.53 6.12 -20.77
C ALA A 49 5.82 5.78 -21.54
N LYS A 50 6.27 4.53 -21.42
CA LYS A 50 7.39 4.05 -22.26
C LYS A 50 6.95 3.99 -23.73
N PRO A 51 7.85 4.35 -24.68
CA PRO A 51 7.55 4.19 -26.10
C PRO A 51 7.18 2.74 -26.44
N GLY A 52 6.11 2.55 -27.20
CA GLY A 52 5.62 1.21 -27.58
C GLY A 52 4.88 0.45 -26.50
N GLN A 53 4.50 1.11 -25.40
CA GLN A 53 3.72 0.47 -24.33
C GLN A 53 2.28 0.25 -24.79
N ASP A 54 1.83 -1.00 -24.76
CA ASP A 54 0.50 -1.43 -25.21
C ASP A 54 -0.43 -1.90 -24.06
N PHE A 55 0.11 -1.98 -22.86
CA PHE A 55 -0.64 -2.37 -21.65
C PHE A 55 -0.35 -1.43 -20.48
N PHE A 56 -1.24 -1.42 -19.49
CA PHE A 56 -1.08 -0.64 -18.25
C PHE A 56 -0.17 -1.36 -17.25
N PRO A 57 1.08 -0.89 -17.02
CA PRO A 57 2.02 -1.53 -16.13
C PRO A 57 1.79 -1.11 -14.67
N LEU A 58 0.76 -1.67 -14.05
CA LEU A 58 0.49 -1.53 -12.61
C LEU A 58 1.16 -2.67 -11.85
N THR A 59 1.99 -2.34 -10.88
CA THR A 59 2.63 -3.28 -9.96
C THR A 59 2.18 -2.99 -8.54
N VAL A 60 1.66 -4.00 -7.86
CA VAL A 60 1.27 -3.92 -6.46
C VAL A 60 2.11 -4.91 -5.67
N ASN A 61 2.84 -4.39 -4.67
CA ASN A 61 3.62 -5.18 -3.73
C ASN A 61 3.05 -5.00 -2.33
N TYR A 62 2.76 -6.10 -1.67
CA TYR A 62 2.34 -6.14 -0.28
C TYR A 62 3.34 -6.99 0.51
N GLU A 63 3.83 -6.46 1.61
CA GLU A 63 4.86 -7.10 2.42
C GLU A 63 4.50 -7.05 3.90
N GLU A 64 4.56 -8.22 4.55
CA GLU A 64 4.46 -8.38 6.01
C GLU A 64 5.85 -8.60 6.58
N LYS A 65 6.44 -7.56 7.16
CA LYS A 65 7.76 -7.68 7.80
C LYS A 65 7.64 -8.36 9.16
N THR A 66 8.57 -9.27 9.46
CA THR A 66 8.59 -9.99 10.73
C THR A 66 8.72 -9.08 11.94
N TYR A 67 9.38 -7.93 11.81
CA TYR A 67 9.46 -6.94 12.88
C TYR A 67 8.09 -6.35 13.27
N ALA A 68 7.13 -6.33 12.34
CA ALA A 68 5.77 -5.84 12.64
C ALA A 68 5.06 -6.70 13.70
N ALA A 69 5.44 -7.96 13.83
CA ALA A 69 4.99 -8.87 14.87
C ALA A 69 6.00 -9.00 16.05
N GLY A 70 7.01 -8.13 16.10
CA GLY A 70 8.05 -8.17 17.12
C GLY A 70 8.98 -9.38 17.03
N LYS A 71 9.12 -9.98 15.84
CA LYS A 71 9.90 -11.20 15.62
C LYS A 71 11.09 -10.95 14.71
N ILE A 72 12.08 -11.84 14.84
CA ILE A 72 13.23 -11.91 13.93
C ILE A 72 12.89 -12.94 12.84
N PRO A 73 13.26 -12.70 11.56
CA PRO A 73 13.07 -13.67 10.50
C PRO A 73 13.66 -15.04 10.85
N GLY A 74 12.92 -16.11 10.52
CA GLY A 74 13.37 -17.48 10.70
C GLY A 74 14.46 -17.90 9.69
N GLY A 75 14.85 -19.16 9.76
CA GLY A 75 15.85 -19.75 8.87
C GLY A 75 17.29 -19.44 9.26
N PHE A 76 18.23 -19.99 8.48
CA PHE A 76 19.67 -19.90 8.76
C PHE A 76 20.19 -18.45 8.63
N PHE A 77 19.76 -17.73 7.60
CA PHE A 77 20.26 -16.38 7.28
C PHE A 77 19.63 -15.26 8.10
N LYS A 78 18.57 -15.52 8.87
CA LYS A 78 17.85 -14.50 9.66
C LYS A 78 17.43 -13.26 8.83
N ARG A 79 16.98 -13.49 7.61
CA ARG A 79 16.57 -12.44 6.66
C ARG A 79 15.14 -12.64 6.21
N GLU A 80 14.49 -11.53 5.83
CA GLU A 80 13.25 -11.57 5.06
C GLU A 80 13.51 -12.29 3.73
N GLY A 81 12.67 -13.27 3.43
CA GLY A 81 12.80 -14.08 2.22
C GLY A 81 12.02 -13.52 1.03
N ARG A 82 11.67 -14.39 0.10
CA ARG A 82 10.74 -14.09 -0.97
C ARG A 82 9.35 -13.87 -0.40
N PRO A 83 8.47 -13.09 -1.10
CA PRO A 83 7.09 -12.94 -0.68
C PRO A 83 6.41 -14.29 -0.45
N SER A 84 5.67 -14.40 0.64
CA SER A 84 4.87 -15.58 0.96
C SER A 84 3.68 -15.71 -0.01
N GLU A 85 3.03 -16.87 0.01
CA GLU A 85 1.79 -17.06 -0.76
C GLU A 85 0.71 -16.07 -0.33
N LYS A 86 0.56 -15.83 0.97
CA LYS A 86 -0.38 -14.84 1.51
C LYS A 86 -0.08 -13.44 0.96
N GLU A 87 1.18 -12.99 1.00
CA GLU A 87 1.58 -11.68 0.48
C GLU A 87 1.30 -11.54 -1.01
N THR A 88 1.55 -12.59 -1.78
CA THR A 88 1.26 -12.62 -3.22
C THR A 88 -0.25 -12.54 -3.50
N LEU A 89 -1.06 -13.29 -2.76
CA LEU A 89 -2.52 -13.28 -2.89
C LEU A 89 -3.11 -11.93 -2.47
N THR A 90 -2.61 -11.34 -1.39
CA THR A 90 -3.03 -10.02 -0.93
C THR A 90 -2.67 -8.93 -1.94
N SER A 91 -1.49 -9.00 -2.56
CA SER A 91 -1.11 -8.09 -3.64
C SER A 91 -2.11 -8.15 -4.80
N ARG A 92 -2.55 -9.34 -5.20
CA ARG A 92 -3.59 -9.53 -6.23
C ARG A 92 -4.97 -9.05 -5.78
N LEU A 93 -5.30 -9.25 -4.50
CA LEU A 93 -6.55 -8.76 -3.93
C LEU A 93 -6.63 -7.24 -3.98
N ILE A 94 -5.51 -6.54 -3.77
CA ILE A 94 -5.42 -5.08 -3.87
C ILE A 94 -5.45 -4.63 -5.34
N ASP A 95 -4.74 -5.30 -6.23
CA ASP A 95 -4.66 -4.97 -7.67
C ASP A 95 -6.03 -5.03 -8.36
N ARG A 96 -6.81 -6.07 -8.13
CA ARG A 96 -8.07 -6.32 -8.85
C ARG A 96 -9.08 -5.17 -8.78
N PRO A 97 -9.40 -4.57 -7.63
CA PRO A 97 -10.36 -3.47 -7.56
C PRO A 97 -9.82 -2.14 -8.09
N ILE A 98 -8.52 -1.89 -8.02
CA ILE A 98 -7.95 -0.59 -8.42
C ILE A 98 -7.63 -0.50 -9.91
N ARG A 99 -7.22 -1.59 -10.54
CA ARG A 99 -6.82 -1.62 -11.94
C ARG A 99 -7.90 -1.09 -12.91
N PRO A 100 -9.16 -1.50 -12.81
CA PRO A 100 -10.21 -1.00 -13.71
C PRO A 100 -10.63 0.45 -13.45
N LEU A 101 -10.22 1.06 -12.34
CA LEU A 101 -10.53 2.45 -12.02
C LEU A 101 -9.65 3.45 -12.77
N PHE A 102 -8.53 3.01 -13.31
CA PHE A 102 -7.72 3.83 -14.19
C PHE A 102 -8.37 3.95 -15.58
N PRO A 103 -8.36 5.15 -16.22
CA PRO A 103 -8.99 5.34 -17.51
C PRO A 103 -8.29 4.55 -18.62
N LYS A 104 -9.07 4.16 -19.62
CA LYS A 104 -8.53 3.53 -20.83
C LYS A 104 -7.53 4.49 -21.50
N GLY A 105 -6.38 3.94 -21.91
CA GLY A 105 -5.32 4.73 -22.52
C GLY A 105 -4.30 5.33 -21.55
N PHE A 106 -4.50 5.19 -20.24
CA PHE A 106 -3.47 5.50 -19.26
C PHE A 106 -2.48 4.33 -19.19
N LEU A 107 -1.27 4.57 -19.74
CA LEU A 107 -0.23 3.54 -19.91
C LEU A 107 1.05 3.86 -19.12
N ASN A 108 1.00 4.82 -18.23
CA ASN A 108 2.12 5.18 -17.38
C ASN A 108 2.35 4.11 -16.31
N GLU A 109 3.61 3.82 -16.05
CA GLU A 109 3.98 2.85 -15.01
C GLU A 109 3.58 3.38 -13.62
N VAL A 110 2.83 2.56 -12.88
CA VAL A 110 2.41 2.84 -11.50
C VAL A 110 2.87 1.71 -10.60
N GLN A 111 3.55 2.06 -9.53
CA GLN A 111 3.98 1.13 -8.50
C GLN A 111 3.32 1.49 -7.18
N VAL A 112 2.67 0.50 -6.57
CA VAL A 112 2.07 0.58 -5.24
C VAL A 112 2.84 -0.35 -4.33
N THR A 113 3.33 0.16 -3.21
CA THR A 113 4.02 -0.62 -2.18
C THR A 113 3.27 -0.49 -0.87
N CYS A 114 2.79 -1.60 -0.35
CA CYS A 114 2.14 -1.70 0.96
C CYS A 114 3.05 -2.46 1.91
N GLN A 115 3.40 -1.85 3.02
CA GLN A 115 4.29 -2.44 4.02
C GLN A 115 3.62 -2.41 5.39
N VAL A 116 3.47 -3.58 6.01
CA VAL A 116 2.96 -3.69 7.37
C VAL A 116 4.04 -3.26 8.35
N MET A 117 3.78 -2.18 9.10
CA MET A 117 4.73 -1.60 10.04
C MET A 117 4.55 -2.13 11.47
N SER A 118 3.30 -2.38 11.84
CA SER A 118 2.91 -3.07 13.08
C SER A 118 1.65 -3.88 12.84
N ALA A 119 1.48 -4.95 13.59
CA ALA A 119 0.35 -5.86 13.43
C ALA A 119 -0.24 -6.25 14.78
N HIS A 120 -1.55 -6.16 14.89
CA HIS A 120 -2.32 -6.69 16.00
C HIS A 120 -3.09 -7.94 15.53
N LYS A 121 -3.23 -8.93 16.41
CA LYS A 121 -3.84 -10.23 16.08
C LYS A 121 -5.29 -10.17 15.61
N ASP A 122 -6.04 -9.16 16.07
CA ASP A 122 -7.48 -9.03 15.81
C ASP A 122 -7.79 -8.12 14.61
N VAL A 123 -6.78 -7.53 13.97
CA VAL A 123 -6.92 -6.62 12.84
C VAL A 123 -6.07 -7.09 11.67
N ASP A 124 -6.74 -7.51 10.60
CA ASP A 124 -6.05 -7.95 9.39
C ASP A 124 -5.48 -6.72 8.63
N PRO A 125 -4.17 -6.66 8.39
CA PRO A 125 -3.55 -5.56 7.67
C PRO A 125 -3.96 -5.46 6.20
N ASP A 126 -4.51 -6.50 5.61
CA ASP A 126 -4.98 -6.54 4.22
C ASP A 126 -6.03 -5.47 3.95
N ILE A 127 -7.00 -5.32 4.86
CA ILE A 127 -8.06 -4.31 4.76
C ILE A 127 -7.48 -2.90 4.79
N LEU A 128 -6.54 -2.66 5.72
CA LEU A 128 -5.86 -1.36 5.82
C LEU A 128 -5.02 -1.05 4.60
N ALA A 129 -4.37 -2.07 4.01
CA ALA A 129 -3.62 -1.91 2.77
C ALA A 129 -4.53 -1.53 1.60
N MET A 130 -5.72 -2.10 1.49
CA MET A 130 -6.71 -1.74 0.46
C MET A 130 -7.20 -0.30 0.62
N ILE A 131 -7.60 0.09 1.83
CA ILE A 131 -8.03 1.45 2.15
C ILE A 131 -6.91 2.45 1.87
N GLY A 132 -5.70 2.15 2.33
CA GLY A 132 -4.52 2.99 2.13
C GLY A 132 -4.13 3.14 0.68
N THR A 133 -4.24 2.09 -0.12
CA THR A 133 -3.94 2.13 -1.56
C THR A 133 -4.91 3.06 -2.29
N SER A 134 -6.20 2.94 -2.01
CA SER A 134 -7.21 3.82 -2.58
C SER A 134 -6.97 5.29 -2.20
N ALA A 135 -6.70 5.55 -0.93
CA ALA A 135 -6.40 6.90 -0.44
C ALA A 135 -5.12 7.46 -1.06
N ALA A 136 -4.05 6.69 -1.15
CA ALA A 136 -2.78 7.12 -1.74
C ALA A 136 -2.92 7.42 -3.24
N LEU A 137 -3.64 6.58 -3.99
CA LEU A 137 -3.92 6.82 -5.40
C LEU A 137 -4.75 8.08 -5.62
N ALA A 138 -5.78 8.31 -4.80
CA ALA A 138 -6.59 9.53 -4.87
C ALA A 138 -5.77 10.80 -4.57
N LEU A 139 -4.78 10.72 -3.67
CA LEU A 139 -3.90 11.84 -3.33
C LEU A 139 -2.76 12.05 -4.32
N SER A 140 -2.44 11.06 -5.15
CA SER A 140 -1.26 11.07 -6.03
C SER A 140 -1.34 12.05 -7.19
N GLY A 141 -2.54 12.53 -7.53
CA GLY A 141 -2.80 13.35 -8.70
C GLY A 141 -2.82 12.57 -10.02
N MET A 142 -2.68 11.26 -9.99
CA MET A 142 -2.88 10.41 -11.17
C MET A 142 -4.37 10.28 -11.50
N PRO A 143 -4.74 9.99 -12.76
CA PRO A 143 -6.13 9.76 -13.14
C PRO A 143 -6.62 8.43 -12.55
N PHE A 144 -7.31 8.53 -11.44
CA PHE A 144 -7.81 7.39 -10.66
C PHE A 144 -9.21 7.67 -10.11
#